data_855cfe45052e986567fe0dc9141e6cb8
#
_entry.id   855cfe45052e986567fe0dc9141e6cb8
#
_cell.length_a   1.000
_cell.length_b   1.000
_cell.length_c   1.000
_cell.angle_alpha   90.00
_cell.angle_beta   90.00
_cell.angle_gamma   90.00
#
_symmetry.space_group_name_H-M   'P 1'
#
loop_
_entity.id
_entity.type
_entity.pdbx_description
1 polymer ?
#
loop_
_entity_poly.entity_id
_entity_poly.type
_entity_poly.pdbx_seq_one_letter_code
_entity_poly.pdbx_strand_id
1 'polypeptide(L)'
;MNDSALSRSIDRHCANRLSIVGIGPGDASLRTLAAVDAIKGADYVVGYRPYLKLIEDLLPGKEVHSSGMGKETDRVRAALDLLSRGPVALVSSGDANVYGMAGLGLEMAEHPAEVEVIPGVTSFTAAACRAGLLFRECVAVISLSDLLTPWQDIEGRLRQAADFGMPVALYNPRSRKRDWQLLRALNIYEKRDVLVAKEVGREGERLFWTTAAALMDSVSLRE
;
A
#
# COMPACT_ATOMS: atom_id res chain seq x y z
N MET A 1 19.52 24.03 -15.00
CA MET A 1 18.65 22.94 -14.53
C MET A 1 18.01 22.35 -15.78
N ASN A 2 18.33 21.08 -16.09
CA ASN A 2 17.94 20.48 -17.36
C ASN A 2 16.48 20.04 -17.34
N ASP A 3 15.68 20.67 -18.17
CA ASP A 3 14.24 20.42 -18.38
C ASP A 3 13.95 19.17 -19.27
N SER A 4 14.93 18.30 -19.47
CA SER A 4 14.83 17.18 -20.42
C SER A 4 14.30 15.86 -19.86
N ALA A 5 13.87 15.83 -18.57
CA ALA A 5 13.45 14.59 -17.92
C ALA A 5 11.92 14.31 -17.90
N LEU A 6 11.09 15.22 -18.40
CA LEU A 6 9.62 15.14 -18.22
C LEU A 6 8.82 14.75 -19.48
N SER A 7 9.46 14.47 -20.59
CA SER A 7 8.75 14.00 -21.80
C SER A 7 9.02 12.52 -22.05
N ARG A 8 8.64 11.65 -21.11
CA ARG A 8 8.49 10.22 -21.41
C ARG A 8 7.11 10.01 -22.03
N SER A 9 7.04 9.89 -23.35
CA SER A 9 5.85 9.34 -24.01
C SER A 9 5.68 7.91 -23.50
N ILE A 10 4.56 7.67 -22.81
CA ILE A 10 4.17 6.32 -22.39
C ILE A 10 3.74 5.59 -23.66
N ASP A 11 4.65 4.88 -24.26
CA ASP A 11 4.35 4.03 -25.40
C ASP A 11 3.57 2.80 -24.92
N ARG A 12 2.26 2.79 -25.15
CA ARG A 12 1.33 1.77 -24.63
C ARG A 12 1.31 0.49 -25.47
N HIS A 13 2.30 0.27 -26.34
CA HIS A 13 2.29 -0.80 -27.32
C HIS A 13 3.32 -1.92 -27.07
N CYS A 14 3.89 -2.05 -25.86
CA CYS A 14 4.67 -3.22 -25.53
C CYS A 14 3.75 -4.46 -25.39
N ALA A 15 4.03 -5.50 -26.15
CA ALA A 15 3.24 -6.74 -26.16
C ALA A 15 3.21 -7.45 -24.79
N ASN A 16 4.30 -7.36 -24.01
CA ASN A 16 4.41 -7.90 -22.67
C ASN A 16 4.70 -6.77 -21.68
N ARG A 17 3.81 -6.56 -20.72
CA ARG A 17 3.91 -5.49 -19.73
C ARG A 17 3.73 -6.04 -18.32
N LEU A 18 4.51 -5.49 -17.38
CA LEU A 18 4.31 -5.68 -15.96
C LEU A 18 3.31 -4.62 -15.45
N SER A 19 2.09 -5.05 -15.13
CA SER A 19 1.13 -4.20 -14.44
C SER A 19 1.26 -4.40 -12.93
N ILE A 20 1.71 -3.37 -12.19
CA ILE A 20 1.72 -3.39 -10.73
C ILE A 20 0.39 -2.85 -10.25
N VAL A 21 -0.47 -3.74 -9.77
CA VAL A 21 -1.90 -3.47 -9.63
C VAL A 21 -2.30 -3.26 -8.18
N GLY A 22 -2.81 -2.07 -7.86
CA GLY A 22 -3.50 -1.80 -6.61
C GLY A 22 -4.89 -2.41 -6.61
N ILE A 23 -5.10 -3.47 -5.82
CA ILE A 23 -6.36 -4.25 -5.82
C ILE A 23 -7.41 -3.72 -4.83
N GLY A 24 -7.20 -2.55 -4.23
CA GLY A 24 -8.05 -2.04 -3.16
C GLY A 24 -7.79 -2.74 -1.82
N PRO A 25 -8.51 -2.33 -0.75
CA PRO A 25 -8.25 -2.81 0.61
C PRO A 25 -8.76 -4.22 0.86
N GLY A 26 -9.73 -4.72 0.05
CA GLY A 26 -10.24 -6.08 0.23
C GLY A 26 -11.54 -6.36 -0.52
N ASP A 27 -12.57 -5.55 -0.32
CA ASP A 27 -13.88 -5.71 -0.94
C ASP A 27 -13.80 -5.52 -2.46
N ALA A 28 -14.46 -6.39 -3.23
CA ALA A 28 -14.51 -6.32 -4.69
C ALA A 28 -15.11 -5.00 -5.21
N SER A 29 -16.06 -4.41 -4.48
CA SER A 29 -16.67 -3.11 -4.80
C SER A 29 -15.70 -1.92 -4.70
N LEU A 30 -14.55 -2.11 -4.02
CA LEU A 30 -13.49 -1.11 -3.88
C LEU A 30 -12.32 -1.34 -4.86
N ARG A 31 -12.45 -2.27 -5.80
CA ARG A 31 -11.50 -2.43 -6.91
C ARG A 31 -11.80 -1.39 -7.99
N THR A 32 -10.77 -0.81 -8.56
CA THR A 32 -10.95 0.01 -9.76
C THR A 32 -11.21 -0.87 -10.98
N LEU A 33 -11.97 -0.39 -11.94
CA LEU A 33 -12.16 -1.10 -13.23
C LEU A 33 -10.82 -1.37 -13.90
N ALA A 34 -9.90 -0.41 -13.87
CA ALA A 34 -8.55 -0.56 -14.41
C ALA A 34 -7.78 -1.72 -13.75
N ALA A 35 -7.91 -1.91 -12.42
CA ALA A 35 -7.30 -3.04 -11.72
C ALA A 35 -7.88 -4.38 -12.18
N VAL A 36 -9.21 -4.45 -12.34
CA VAL A 36 -9.89 -5.64 -12.83
C VAL A 36 -9.44 -5.97 -14.26
N ASP A 37 -9.38 -4.98 -15.14
CA ASP A 37 -8.98 -5.16 -16.54
C ASP A 37 -7.51 -5.58 -16.66
N ALA A 38 -6.61 -4.97 -15.89
CA ALA A 38 -5.21 -5.33 -15.86
C ALA A 38 -5.00 -6.79 -15.41
N ILE A 39 -5.71 -7.23 -14.36
CA ILE A 39 -5.63 -8.62 -13.90
C ILE A 39 -6.23 -9.57 -14.95
N LYS A 40 -7.38 -9.23 -15.54
CA LYS A 40 -8.01 -10.06 -16.59
C LYS A 40 -7.12 -10.20 -17.84
N GLY A 41 -6.42 -9.14 -18.22
CA GLY A 41 -5.51 -9.13 -19.37
C GLY A 41 -4.16 -9.81 -19.15
N ALA A 42 -3.81 -10.15 -17.90
CA ALA A 42 -2.56 -10.84 -17.58
C ALA A 42 -2.70 -12.36 -17.74
N ASP A 43 -1.65 -13.02 -18.21
CA ASP A 43 -1.53 -14.49 -18.23
C ASP A 43 -0.96 -14.98 -16.89
N TYR A 44 -0.07 -14.18 -16.29
CA TYR A 44 0.62 -14.49 -15.03
C TYR A 44 0.19 -13.51 -13.95
N VAL A 45 -0.15 -14.03 -12.77
CA VAL A 45 -0.47 -13.21 -11.60
C VAL A 45 0.47 -13.56 -10.47
N VAL A 46 1.24 -12.55 -10.03
CA VAL A 46 2.22 -12.68 -8.95
C VAL A 46 1.75 -11.90 -7.74
N GLY A 47 1.82 -12.49 -6.53
CA GLY A 47 1.35 -11.77 -5.34
C GLY A 47 1.69 -12.42 -4.01
N TYR A 48 1.48 -11.64 -2.95
CA TYR A 48 1.46 -12.16 -1.59
C TYR A 48 0.20 -13.01 -1.39
N ARG A 49 0.37 -14.23 -0.84
CA ARG A 49 -0.73 -15.21 -0.74
C ARG A 49 -2.04 -14.65 -0.17
N PRO A 50 -2.05 -13.87 0.94
CA PRO A 50 -3.29 -13.25 1.43
C PRO A 50 -3.92 -12.23 0.48
N TYR A 51 -3.15 -11.57 -0.38
CA TYR A 51 -3.69 -10.62 -1.36
C TYR A 51 -4.30 -11.34 -2.56
N LEU A 52 -3.71 -12.45 -2.99
CA LEU A 52 -4.27 -13.29 -4.04
C LEU A 52 -5.65 -13.84 -3.65
N LYS A 53 -5.88 -14.16 -2.37
CA LYS A 53 -7.20 -14.55 -1.87
C LYS A 53 -8.27 -13.49 -2.06
N LEU A 54 -7.90 -12.20 -2.01
CA LEU A 54 -8.84 -11.09 -2.20
C LEU A 54 -9.33 -10.94 -3.65
N ILE A 55 -8.71 -11.64 -4.60
CA ILE A 55 -9.00 -11.58 -6.04
C ILE A 55 -9.19 -12.97 -6.64
N GLU A 56 -9.54 -13.98 -5.84
CA GLU A 56 -9.73 -15.36 -6.31
C GLU A 56 -10.72 -15.46 -7.47
N ASP A 57 -11.71 -14.58 -7.52
CA ASP A 57 -12.68 -14.45 -8.60
C ASP A 57 -12.08 -14.04 -9.96
N LEU A 58 -10.88 -13.46 -9.97
CA LEU A 58 -10.17 -13.00 -11.17
C LEU A 58 -9.04 -13.94 -11.61
N LEU A 59 -8.76 -15.01 -10.85
CA LEU A 59 -7.64 -15.92 -11.10
C LEU A 59 -7.93 -17.12 -12.04
N PRO A 60 -9.17 -17.54 -12.30
CA PRO A 60 -9.41 -18.71 -13.14
C PRO A 60 -8.74 -18.57 -14.52
N GLY A 61 -8.02 -19.63 -14.94
CA GLY A 61 -7.29 -19.68 -16.21
C GLY A 61 -5.93 -19.00 -16.23
N LYS A 62 -5.43 -18.49 -15.10
CA LYS A 62 -4.14 -17.81 -14.99
C LYS A 62 -3.09 -18.66 -14.28
N GLU A 63 -1.83 -18.48 -14.66
CA GLU A 63 -0.69 -19.03 -13.89
C GLU A 63 -0.40 -18.13 -12.69
N VAL A 64 -0.56 -18.67 -11.47
CA VAL A 64 -0.49 -17.89 -10.22
C VAL A 64 0.78 -18.20 -9.44
N HIS A 65 1.60 -17.18 -9.19
CA HIS A 65 2.82 -17.26 -8.40
C HIS A 65 2.63 -16.59 -7.05
N SER A 66 2.57 -17.38 -5.98
CA SER A 66 2.40 -16.87 -4.61
C SER A 66 3.69 -16.90 -3.80
N SER A 67 3.90 -15.89 -2.97
CA SER A 67 5.03 -15.86 -2.03
C SER A 67 4.58 -15.48 -0.63
N GLY A 68 5.47 -15.70 0.36
CA GLY A 68 5.27 -15.32 1.75
C GLY A 68 5.59 -13.86 2.04
N MET A 69 5.45 -13.47 3.32
CA MET A 69 5.86 -12.16 3.84
C MET A 69 7.40 -12.04 3.83
N GLY A 70 7.92 -10.83 3.62
CA GLY A 70 9.36 -10.57 3.58
C GLY A 70 10.05 -11.07 2.31
N LYS A 71 9.27 -11.34 1.25
CA LYS A 71 9.73 -11.82 -0.06
C LYS A 71 9.40 -10.83 -1.18
N GLU A 72 9.41 -9.54 -0.88
CA GLU A 72 9.02 -8.49 -1.80
C GLU A 72 9.94 -8.45 -3.02
N THR A 73 11.27 -8.46 -2.81
CA THR A 73 12.28 -8.48 -3.88
C THR A 73 12.19 -9.74 -4.74
N ASP A 74 12.04 -10.92 -4.11
CA ASP A 74 11.89 -12.19 -4.84
C ASP A 74 10.62 -12.17 -5.69
N ARG A 75 9.56 -11.57 -5.18
CA ARG A 75 8.27 -11.44 -5.87
C ARG A 75 8.37 -10.53 -7.10
N VAL A 76 9.03 -9.39 -6.98
CA VAL A 76 9.27 -8.49 -8.13
C VAL A 76 10.13 -9.18 -9.17
N ARG A 77 11.22 -9.83 -8.75
CA ARG A 77 12.09 -10.56 -9.68
C ARG A 77 11.32 -11.64 -10.45
N ALA A 78 10.52 -12.45 -9.75
CA ALA A 78 9.68 -13.46 -10.39
C ALA A 78 8.70 -12.85 -11.39
N ALA A 79 8.11 -11.68 -11.10
CA ALA A 79 7.22 -10.98 -12.01
C ALA A 79 7.96 -10.45 -13.26
N LEU A 80 9.16 -9.93 -13.10
CA LEU A 80 10.00 -9.46 -14.21
C LEU A 80 10.46 -10.62 -15.11
N ASP A 81 10.88 -11.75 -14.52
CA ASP A 81 11.33 -12.94 -15.27
C ASP A 81 10.20 -13.52 -16.16
N LEU A 82 8.94 -13.41 -15.70
CA LEU A 82 7.78 -13.89 -16.44
C LEU A 82 7.41 -13.02 -17.65
N LEU A 83 7.89 -11.77 -17.74
CA LEU A 83 7.62 -10.88 -18.88
C LEU A 83 8.05 -11.46 -20.23
N SER A 84 9.09 -12.29 -20.23
CA SER A 84 9.53 -12.99 -21.45
C SER A 84 8.51 -13.99 -21.97
N ARG A 85 7.53 -14.38 -21.14
CA ARG A 85 6.52 -15.41 -21.45
C ARG A 85 5.13 -14.83 -21.75
N GLY A 86 4.83 -13.60 -21.26
CA GLY A 86 3.54 -12.96 -21.48
C GLY A 86 3.28 -11.80 -20.51
N PRO A 87 2.09 -11.18 -20.59
CA PRO A 87 1.70 -10.08 -19.70
C PRO A 87 1.56 -10.54 -18.25
N VAL A 88 2.08 -9.74 -17.32
CA VAL A 88 2.15 -10.07 -15.88
C VAL A 88 1.42 -9.03 -15.04
N ALA A 89 0.60 -9.48 -14.09
CA ALA A 89 0.05 -8.64 -13.03
C ALA A 89 0.74 -8.94 -11.69
N LEU A 90 1.41 -7.95 -11.12
CA LEU A 90 1.95 -7.99 -9.76
C LEU A 90 0.97 -7.29 -8.82
N VAL A 91 0.30 -8.04 -7.93
CA VAL A 91 -0.74 -7.47 -7.08
C VAL A 91 -0.22 -6.89 -5.78
N SER A 92 -0.76 -5.71 -5.44
CA SER A 92 -0.50 -4.97 -4.21
C SER A 92 -1.83 -4.62 -3.54
N SER A 93 -1.97 -4.85 -2.24
CA SER A 93 -3.17 -4.45 -1.49
C SER A 93 -3.27 -2.92 -1.41
N GLY A 94 -4.48 -2.39 -1.39
CA GLY A 94 -4.72 -0.96 -1.40
C GLY A 94 -4.33 -0.32 -2.72
N ASP A 95 -3.60 0.77 -2.68
CA ASP A 95 -2.97 1.41 -3.81
C ASP A 95 -1.52 0.95 -3.96
N ALA A 96 -1.10 0.60 -5.18
CA ALA A 96 0.25 0.08 -5.43
C ALA A 96 1.36 1.12 -5.16
N ASN A 97 1.04 2.40 -5.23
CA ASN A 97 1.96 3.53 -5.04
C ASN A 97 2.01 4.02 -3.58
N VAL A 98 0.99 3.71 -2.75
CA VAL A 98 0.94 4.12 -1.35
C VAL A 98 1.52 3.01 -0.46
N TYR A 99 2.83 3.04 -0.22
CA TYR A 99 3.60 2.02 0.51
C TYR A 99 3.38 0.59 -0.01
N GLY A 100 3.09 0.49 -1.32
CA GLY A 100 2.88 -0.76 -2.04
C GLY A 100 4.09 -1.18 -2.85
N MET A 101 3.85 -2.00 -3.87
CA MET A 101 4.92 -2.65 -4.66
C MET A 101 5.45 -1.78 -5.81
N ALA A 102 4.85 -0.61 -6.10
CA ALA A 102 5.19 0.18 -7.29
C ALA A 102 6.63 0.70 -7.24
N GLY A 103 7.08 1.27 -6.11
CA GLY A 103 8.45 1.77 -5.98
C GLY A 103 9.49 0.69 -6.25
N LEU A 104 9.38 -0.45 -5.55
CA LEU A 104 10.32 -1.56 -5.71
C LEU A 104 10.29 -2.14 -7.13
N GLY A 105 9.10 -2.24 -7.74
CA GLY A 105 8.96 -2.75 -9.11
C GLY A 105 9.63 -1.85 -10.14
N LEU A 106 9.47 -0.52 -10.01
CA LEU A 106 10.11 0.45 -10.90
C LEU A 106 11.64 0.52 -10.70
N GLU A 107 12.10 0.38 -9.45
CA GLU A 107 13.55 0.37 -9.14
C GLU A 107 14.27 -0.87 -9.68
N MET A 108 13.59 -2.02 -9.70
CA MET A 108 14.18 -3.29 -10.15
C MET A 108 14.04 -3.53 -11.65
N ALA A 109 13.18 -2.81 -12.36
CA ALA A 109 12.98 -2.98 -13.78
C ALA A 109 14.16 -2.41 -14.58
N GLU A 110 14.75 -3.21 -15.46
CA GLU A 110 15.79 -2.74 -16.39
C GLU A 110 15.22 -1.73 -17.39
N HIS A 111 13.98 -1.95 -17.80
CA HIS A 111 13.23 -1.09 -18.71
C HIS A 111 11.95 -0.56 -18.03
N PRO A 112 12.00 0.57 -17.31
CA PRO A 112 10.84 1.12 -16.63
C PRO A 112 9.62 1.39 -17.54
N ALA A 113 9.83 1.54 -18.85
CA ALA A 113 8.73 1.71 -19.82
C ALA A 113 7.86 0.45 -19.97
N GLU A 114 8.34 -0.72 -19.56
CA GLU A 114 7.59 -1.97 -19.55
C GLU A 114 6.73 -2.13 -18.29
N VAL A 115 6.87 -1.22 -17.33
CA VAL A 115 6.13 -1.24 -16.06
C VAL A 115 5.03 -0.20 -16.09
N GLU A 116 3.80 -0.65 -15.82
CA GLU A 116 2.64 0.20 -15.61
C GLU A 116 2.15 0.07 -14.17
N VAL A 117 1.88 1.20 -13.51
CA VAL A 117 1.29 1.21 -12.17
C VAL A 117 -0.19 1.50 -12.28
N ILE A 118 -1.01 0.55 -11.84
CA ILE A 118 -2.47 0.68 -11.84
C ILE A 118 -2.93 1.08 -10.43
N PRO A 119 -3.59 2.24 -10.29
CA PRO A 119 -4.02 2.74 -8.98
C PRO A 119 -5.12 1.88 -8.37
N GLY A 120 -5.13 1.82 -7.05
CA GLY A 120 -6.17 1.18 -6.25
C GLY A 120 -6.72 2.10 -5.16
N VAL A 121 -7.86 1.73 -4.58
CA VAL A 121 -8.38 2.45 -3.41
C VAL A 121 -7.50 2.13 -2.20
N THR A 122 -6.81 3.13 -1.67
CA THR A 122 -5.97 2.93 -0.48
C THR A 122 -6.80 2.80 0.80
N SER A 123 -6.32 1.99 1.74
CA SER A 123 -7.07 1.64 2.96
C SER A 123 -7.44 2.83 3.83
N PHE A 124 -6.59 3.87 3.91
CA PHE A 124 -6.90 5.03 4.76
C PHE A 124 -8.09 5.85 4.23
N THR A 125 -8.22 6.02 2.91
CA THR A 125 -9.37 6.71 2.32
C THR A 125 -10.65 5.89 2.48
N ALA A 126 -10.58 4.58 2.28
CA ALA A 126 -11.71 3.68 2.50
C ALA A 126 -12.18 3.72 3.97
N ALA A 127 -11.24 3.69 4.94
CA ALA A 127 -11.53 3.81 6.36
C ALA A 127 -12.16 5.17 6.70
N ALA A 128 -11.61 6.25 6.17
CA ALA A 128 -12.11 7.60 6.38
C ALA A 128 -13.56 7.75 5.89
N CYS A 129 -13.86 7.27 4.67
CA CYS A 129 -15.21 7.30 4.11
C CYS A 129 -16.21 6.52 4.99
N ARG A 130 -15.84 5.33 5.47
CA ARG A 130 -16.69 4.52 6.34
C ARG A 130 -16.95 5.16 7.72
N ALA A 131 -15.97 5.91 8.22
CA ALA A 131 -16.05 6.62 9.50
C ALA A 131 -16.67 8.03 9.38
N GLY A 132 -17.02 8.50 8.19
CA GLY A 132 -17.47 9.85 7.94
C GLY A 132 -16.39 10.93 8.14
N LEU A 133 -15.11 10.54 8.11
CA LEU A 133 -13.98 11.47 8.24
C LEU A 133 -13.69 12.13 6.89
N LEU A 134 -13.62 13.46 6.89
CA LEU A 134 -13.37 14.27 5.70
C LEU A 134 -11.99 14.96 5.77
N PHE A 135 -11.21 14.83 4.71
CA PHE A 135 -9.96 15.57 4.52
C PHE A 135 -10.25 16.83 3.69
N ARG A 136 -10.52 17.96 4.36
CA ARG A 136 -10.93 19.19 3.67
C ARG A 136 -9.77 20.03 3.17
N GLU A 137 -8.64 20.01 3.88
CA GLU A 137 -7.49 20.86 3.59
C GLU A 137 -6.27 20.03 3.24
N CYS A 138 -5.81 19.19 4.15
CA CYS A 138 -4.62 18.39 3.97
C CYS A 138 -4.74 17.06 4.72
N VAL A 139 -3.90 16.12 4.37
CA VAL A 139 -3.67 14.87 5.10
C VAL A 139 -2.23 14.43 4.88
N ALA A 140 -1.53 14.07 5.95
CA ALA A 140 -0.23 13.44 5.85
C ALA A 140 -0.40 11.91 5.88
N VAL A 141 0.31 11.21 5.02
CA VAL A 141 0.35 9.74 4.99
C VAL A 141 1.77 9.31 5.32
N ILE A 142 1.96 8.69 6.50
CA ILE A 142 3.29 8.41 7.04
C ILE A 142 3.40 6.93 7.41
N SER A 143 4.43 6.26 6.87
CA SER A 143 4.79 4.90 7.29
C SER A 143 5.67 4.96 8.53
N LEU A 144 5.35 4.16 9.55
CA LEU A 144 6.17 3.98 10.74
C LEU A 144 7.28 2.92 10.54
N SER A 145 7.46 2.43 9.32
CA SER A 145 8.52 1.48 9.00
C SER A 145 9.87 2.17 8.88
N ASP A 146 10.79 1.85 9.79
CA ASP A 146 12.17 2.34 9.82
C ASP A 146 13.19 1.42 9.11
N LEU A 147 12.69 0.54 8.24
CA LEU A 147 13.54 -0.38 7.47
C LEU A 147 14.35 0.33 6.38
N LEU A 148 13.78 1.34 5.73
CA LEU A 148 14.39 2.09 4.63
C LEU A 148 14.57 3.58 4.94
N THR A 149 13.90 4.08 5.99
CA THR A 149 13.93 5.50 6.39
C THR A 149 14.33 5.57 7.86
N PRO A 150 15.37 6.34 8.23
CA PRO A 150 15.76 6.53 9.62
C PRO A 150 14.59 7.03 10.48
N TRP A 151 14.50 6.53 11.71
CA TRP A 151 13.40 6.92 12.60
C TRP A 151 13.35 8.44 12.84
N GLN A 152 14.49 9.10 12.95
CA GLN A 152 14.58 10.56 13.15
C GLN A 152 13.84 11.33 12.06
N ASP A 153 13.92 10.87 10.81
CA ASP A 153 13.23 11.49 9.68
C ASP A 153 11.72 11.25 9.75
N ILE A 154 11.31 10.03 10.16
CA ILE A 154 9.89 9.70 10.37
C ILE A 154 9.32 10.55 11.50
N GLU A 155 10.00 10.63 12.65
CA GLU A 155 9.60 11.44 13.80
C GLU A 155 9.53 12.92 13.45
N GLY A 156 10.50 13.42 12.68
CA GLY A 156 10.50 14.80 12.18
C GLY A 156 9.23 15.13 11.36
N ARG A 157 8.85 14.25 10.44
CA ARG A 157 7.61 14.39 9.65
C ARG A 157 6.35 14.33 10.52
N LEU A 158 6.31 13.44 11.51
CA LEU A 158 5.20 13.36 12.46
C LEU A 158 5.02 14.64 13.26
N ARG A 159 6.11 15.21 13.78
CA ARG A 159 6.09 16.49 14.53
C ARG A 159 5.64 17.65 13.66
N GLN A 160 6.19 17.77 12.45
CA GLN A 160 5.77 18.82 11.51
C GLN A 160 4.28 18.73 11.19
N ALA A 161 3.77 17.53 10.91
CA ALA A 161 2.36 17.32 10.65
C ALA A 161 1.48 17.65 11.88
N ALA A 162 1.95 17.33 13.10
CA ALA A 162 1.27 17.68 14.34
C ALA A 162 1.24 19.20 14.60
N ASP A 163 2.36 19.88 14.37
CA ASP A 163 2.50 21.34 14.54
C ASP A 163 1.57 22.11 13.57
N PHE A 164 1.43 21.62 12.32
CA PHE A 164 0.47 22.16 11.36
C PHE A 164 -0.99 21.75 11.62
N GLY A 165 -1.24 20.89 12.61
CA GLY A 165 -2.59 20.40 12.90
C GLY A 165 -3.17 19.44 11.86
N MET A 166 -2.33 18.87 10.98
CA MET A 166 -2.78 17.97 9.93
C MET A 166 -3.27 16.64 10.50
N PRO A 167 -4.38 16.07 9.96
CA PRO A 167 -4.68 14.66 10.13
C PRO A 167 -3.57 13.80 9.55
N VAL A 168 -3.24 12.69 10.23
CA VAL A 168 -2.19 11.77 9.79
C VAL A 168 -2.74 10.36 9.67
N ALA A 169 -2.54 9.74 8.51
CA ALA A 169 -2.75 8.31 8.31
C ALA A 169 -1.42 7.56 8.56
N LEU A 170 -1.39 6.73 9.59
CA LEU A 170 -0.22 5.92 9.96
C LEU A 170 -0.27 4.56 9.28
N TYR A 171 0.72 4.28 8.44
CA TYR A 171 0.93 2.98 7.82
C TYR A 171 2.00 2.17 8.55
N ASN A 172 1.93 0.84 8.44
CA ASN A 172 2.88 -0.09 9.05
C ASN A 172 3.08 0.17 10.56
N PRO A 173 2.00 0.36 11.35
CA PRO A 173 2.11 0.80 12.74
C PRO A 173 2.81 -0.22 13.64
N ARG A 174 2.72 -1.51 13.32
CA ARG A 174 3.33 -2.61 14.11
C ARG A 174 3.85 -3.74 13.23
N SER A 175 4.88 -4.41 13.70
CA SER A 175 5.33 -5.71 13.21
C SER A 175 5.74 -6.60 14.40
N ARG A 176 6.07 -7.87 14.18
CA ARG A 176 6.52 -8.79 15.25
C ARG A 176 7.75 -8.30 16.02
N LYS A 177 8.56 -7.45 15.41
CA LYS A 177 9.83 -6.95 15.97
C LYS A 177 9.84 -5.45 16.18
N ARG A 178 8.68 -4.77 15.99
CA ARG A 178 8.63 -3.32 15.91
C ARG A 178 7.25 -2.81 16.35
N ASP A 179 7.18 -2.23 17.54
CA ASP A 179 5.98 -1.70 18.18
C ASP A 179 6.20 -0.34 18.86
N TRP A 180 7.43 -0.06 19.31
CA TRP A 180 7.77 1.17 19.99
C TRP A 180 7.55 2.43 19.14
N GLN A 181 7.64 2.33 17.81
CA GLN A 181 7.39 3.44 16.88
C GLN A 181 5.95 3.94 16.96
N LEU A 182 5.00 3.00 17.13
CA LEU A 182 3.60 3.37 17.32
C LEU A 182 3.41 4.15 18.62
N LEU A 183 4.01 3.71 19.72
CA LEU A 183 3.94 4.42 21.01
C LEU A 183 4.54 5.82 20.89
N ARG A 184 5.67 5.97 20.20
CA ARG A 184 6.29 7.26 19.96
C ARG A 184 5.40 8.17 19.11
N ALA A 185 4.81 7.66 18.06
CA ALA A 185 3.87 8.42 17.24
C ALA A 185 2.64 8.86 18.06
N LEU A 186 2.02 7.95 18.81
CA LEU A 186 0.86 8.27 19.65
C LEU A 186 1.18 9.32 20.72
N ASN A 187 2.38 9.30 21.29
CA ASN A 187 2.82 10.32 22.26
C ASN A 187 2.91 11.73 21.64
N ILE A 188 3.30 11.84 20.37
CA ILE A 188 3.28 13.13 19.64
C ILE A 188 1.84 13.64 19.48
N TYR A 189 0.87 12.71 19.34
CA TYR A 189 -0.55 13.01 19.12
C TYR A 189 -1.43 12.78 20.36
N GLU A 190 -0.86 12.78 21.58
CA GLU A 190 -1.51 12.39 22.84
C GLU A 190 -2.92 13.00 23.03
N LYS A 191 -3.11 14.26 22.62
CA LYS A 191 -4.39 15.00 22.77
C LYS A 191 -5.32 14.87 21.56
N ARG A 192 -5.05 13.97 20.63
CA ARG A 192 -5.82 13.80 19.39
C ARG A 192 -6.72 12.57 19.46
N ASP A 193 -7.84 12.67 18.76
CA ASP A 193 -8.70 11.52 18.48
C ASP A 193 -8.03 10.64 17.40
N VAL A 194 -8.21 9.35 17.56
CA VAL A 194 -7.64 8.32 16.67
C VAL A 194 -8.75 7.42 16.15
N LEU A 195 -8.87 7.33 14.83
CA LEU A 195 -9.63 6.28 14.18
C LEU A 195 -8.73 5.06 14.00
N VAL A 196 -9.06 3.97 14.69
CA VAL A 196 -8.41 2.68 14.47
C VAL A 196 -9.20 1.93 13.41
N ALA A 197 -8.52 1.54 12.33
CA ALA A 197 -9.11 0.79 11.23
C ALA A 197 -8.30 -0.49 10.99
N LYS A 198 -8.96 -1.64 11.08
CA LYS A 198 -8.36 -2.95 10.87
C LYS A 198 -9.13 -3.70 9.80
N GLU A 199 -8.39 -4.36 8.89
CA GLU A 199 -8.95 -5.24 7.86
C GLU A 199 -10.05 -4.56 7.02
N VAL A 200 -9.85 -3.29 6.69
CA VAL A 200 -10.83 -2.49 5.93
C VAL A 200 -11.19 -3.18 4.62
N GLY A 201 -12.50 -3.35 4.37
CA GLY A 201 -13.02 -4.05 3.20
C GLY A 201 -12.84 -5.57 3.22
N ARG A 202 -12.57 -6.18 4.39
CA ARG A 202 -12.37 -7.64 4.55
C ARG A 202 -13.32 -8.21 5.60
N GLU A 203 -13.46 -9.53 5.57
CA GLU A 203 -14.09 -10.22 6.68
C GLU A 203 -13.33 -9.93 7.99
N GLY A 204 -14.04 -9.48 9.03
CA GLY A 204 -13.43 -9.04 10.29
C GLY A 204 -13.03 -7.58 10.34
N GLU A 205 -13.50 -6.76 9.40
CA GLU A 205 -13.34 -5.30 9.44
C GLU A 205 -13.76 -4.75 10.80
N ARG A 206 -12.91 -3.89 11.37
CA ARG A 206 -13.18 -3.14 12.61
C ARG A 206 -12.76 -1.69 12.46
N LEU A 207 -13.69 -0.79 12.74
CA LEU A 207 -13.43 0.65 12.84
C LEU A 207 -13.98 1.14 14.17
N PHE A 208 -13.17 1.88 14.92
CA PHE A 208 -13.64 2.54 16.14
C PHE A 208 -12.80 3.78 16.43
N TRP A 209 -13.44 4.74 17.09
CA TRP A 209 -12.79 5.95 17.57
C TRP A 209 -12.27 5.73 19.00
N THR A 210 -11.10 6.29 19.27
CA THR A 210 -10.45 6.33 20.58
C THR A 210 -9.58 7.58 20.67
N THR A 211 -8.90 7.78 21.80
CA THR A 211 -7.86 8.80 21.93
C THR A 211 -6.47 8.18 21.80
N ALA A 212 -5.48 8.98 21.43
CA ALA A 212 -4.10 8.48 21.38
C ALA A 212 -3.62 7.99 22.75
N ALA A 213 -3.98 8.68 23.84
CA ALA A 213 -3.68 8.26 25.21
C ALA A 213 -4.26 6.89 25.54
N ALA A 214 -5.56 6.67 25.32
CA ALA A 214 -6.22 5.38 25.59
C ALA A 214 -5.65 4.24 24.71
N LEU A 215 -5.24 4.56 23.48
CA LEU A 215 -4.61 3.58 22.59
C LEU A 215 -3.21 3.21 23.09
N MET A 216 -2.41 4.17 23.57
CA MET A 216 -1.11 3.91 24.19
C MET A 216 -1.22 2.94 25.38
N ASP A 217 -2.16 3.19 26.28
CA ASP A 217 -2.41 2.31 27.44
C ASP A 217 -2.72 0.89 26.98
N SER A 218 -3.58 0.72 25.98
CA SER A 218 -3.98 -0.58 25.45
C SER A 218 -2.86 -1.32 24.72
N VAL A 219 -1.89 -0.62 24.17
CA VAL A 219 -0.71 -1.19 23.49
C VAL A 219 0.33 -1.61 24.52
N SER A 220 0.58 -0.79 25.55
CA SER A 220 1.53 -1.05 26.61
C SER A 220 1.14 -2.24 27.53
N LEU A 221 -0.16 -2.50 27.69
CA LEU A 221 -0.67 -3.64 28.50
C LEU A 221 -0.55 -5.01 27.81
N ARG A 222 -0.07 -5.06 26.57
CA ARG A 222 0.12 -6.32 25.80
C ARG A 222 1.57 -6.82 25.77
N GLU A 223 2.43 -6.19 26.53
CA GLU A 223 3.78 -6.63 26.87
C GLU A 223 3.76 -7.50 28.14
#